data_e88db5554d74ed34c1193c235efc6c2f
#
_entry.id   e88db5554d74ed34c1193c235efc6c2f
#
_cell.length_a   1.000
_cell.length_b   1.000
_cell.length_c   1.000
_cell.angle_alpha   90.00
_cell.angle_beta   90.00
_cell.angle_gamma   90.00
#
_symmetry.space_group_name_H-M   'P 1'
#
loop_
_entity.id
_entity.type
_entity.pdbx_description
1 polymer ?
#
loop_
_entity_poly.entity_id
_entity_poly.type
_entity_poly.pdbx_seq_one_letter_code
_entity_poly.pdbx_strand_id
1 'polypeptide(L)'
;MRTTLQGPRSRSSLASYAGLLHSRRLQPLHLIDAIGPFFRGHDVRTINWSKIPWQNLPKTRDAAAEAWWVQVRDDLTKFADQAAAWGFNAVSLDDVTHLADHAWLEPELRERIALYREEFTRCFAIFTERGLAVHLTMDVMTYTPELRRRMTEAKRSVNDYLAELLDGFFVSFPQVAGIIVRIGESDGKGVHDEFRSELVIQKPAQARRLLLDLLPVCEKHARRLIFRTWTVGAYRIGDLMWHRRTFASVFEGLQSPALVISMKYGESDFFRYLPLNRNFFRTSIPKIVELQTRREYEGCGEYPSFTGWEYERYARELKHADNVIGCMVWCQTGGWVPFRRIALIDSEAIWIDLNTFVTLRIMKDGWVVEDAVRAFAQERGLGDANALIELLRYSDEVVRELLYVEEFAQQKLFFRRVRIPPMLQVYWGNIFINHSVKKLLRYFVHEPEAALHSAARCMGRLEQMIALAPRAGVPVADLEYMRDTFGLLALAREYNFTEFTPEIETRLREAKRAYKVKYPKRGLRARYRIKMGFQPFWLHRRYIGWAVELLMRRRRGYRIIDRLLILHVLSMIYRVIALRKPHWIPGFAKESAMGVDVVFR
;
A
#
# COMPACT_ATOMS: atom_id res chain seq x y z
N MET A 1 -55.16 47.24 -5.15
CA MET A 1 -55.27 45.86 -4.61
C MET A 1 -54.24 45.01 -5.33
N ARG A 2 -53.13 44.70 -4.72
CA ARG A 2 -52.11 43.76 -5.22
C ARG A 2 -52.21 42.48 -4.39
N THR A 3 -52.55 41.38 -5.06
CA THR A 3 -52.63 40.04 -4.44
C THR A 3 -51.34 39.30 -4.79
N THR A 4 -50.52 39.04 -3.78
CA THR A 4 -49.32 38.21 -3.85
C THR A 4 -49.70 36.75 -3.58
N LEU A 5 -49.47 35.87 -4.55
CA LEU A 5 -49.52 34.42 -4.39
C LEU A 5 -48.15 33.91 -3.95
N GLN A 6 -48.03 33.47 -2.70
CA GLN A 6 -46.94 32.65 -2.21
C GLN A 6 -47.35 31.18 -2.29
N GLY A 7 -46.65 30.40 -3.13
CA GLY A 7 -46.75 28.95 -3.13
C GLY A 7 -45.85 28.32 -2.06
N PRO A 8 -46.20 27.19 -1.46
CA PRO A 8 -45.41 26.56 -0.39
C PRO A 8 -44.16 25.86 -0.98
N ARG A 9 -43.00 26.33 -0.62
CA ARG A 9 -41.74 25.62 -0.88
C ARG A 9 -41.64 24.38 0.03
N SER A 10 -41.56 23.21 -0.58
CA SER A 10 -41.45 21.92 0.09
C SER A 10 -40.14 21.82 0.89
N ARG A 11 -40.19 22.07 2.19
CA ARG A 11 -39.10 21.82 3.14
C ARG A 11 -38.98 20.34 3.55
N SER A 12 -39.89 19.46 3.13
CA SER A 12 -39.94 18.06 3.57
C SER A 12 -38.97 17.11 2.85
N SER A 13 -38.54 17.41 1.64
CA SER A 13 -37.63 16.53 0.89
C SER A 13 -36.15 16.62 1.34
N LEU A 14 -35.69 17.79 1.77
CA LEU A 14 -34.33 18.01 2.24
C LEU A 14 -34.07 17.39 3.62
N ALA A 15 -35.06 17.39 4.51
CA ALA A 15 -34.93 16.80 5.85
C ALA A 15 -34.88 15.26 5.80
N SER A 16 -35.63 14.63 4.91
CA SER A 16 -35.63 13.16 4.68
C SER A 16 -34.30 12.70 4.08
N TYR A 17 -33.73 13.46 3.15
CA TYR A 17 -32.41 13.17 2.55
C TYR A 17 -31.26 13.33 3.56
N ALA A 18 -31.28 14.38 4.37
CA ALA A 18 -30.29 14.59 5.42
C ALA A 18 -30.33 13.49 6.49
N GLY A 19 -31.51 12.98 6.84
CA GLY A 19 -31.67 11.86 7.78
C GLY A 19 -31.12 10.53 7.24
N LEU A 20 -31.36 10.23 5.97
CA LEU A 20 -30.84 9.03 5.29
C LEU A 20 -29.30 9.07 5.14
N LEU A 21 -28.76 10.24 4.84
CA LEU A 21 -27.30 10.43 4.74
C LEU A 21 -26.64 10.46 6.13
N HIS A 22 -27.31 10.96 7.15
CA HIS A 22 -26.79 10.98 8.52
C HIS A 22 -26.72 9.56 9.12
N SER A 23 -27.72 8.71 8.87
CA SER A 23 -27.68 7.30 9.27
C SER A 23 -26.60 6.48 8.53
N ARG A 24 -26.32 6.78 7.25
CA ARG A 24 -25.22 6.17 6.47
C ARG A 24 -23.83 6.66 6.90
N ARG A 25 -23.75 7.87 7.49
CA ARG A 25 -22.48 8.50 7.91
C ARG A 25 -21.76 7.73 9.01
N LEU A 26 -22.49 7.03 9.85
CA LEU A 26 -21.97 6.29 11.01
C LEU A 26 -21.94 4.78 10.80
N GLN A 27 -22.35 4.26 9.63
CA GLN A 27 -22.25 2.83 9.38
C GLN A 27 -20.78 2.41 9.30
N PRO A 28 -20.38 1.38 10.06
CA PRO A 28 -19.04 0.83 10.02
C PRO A 28 -18.62 0.47 8.59
N LEU A 29 -17.33 0.69 8.27
CA LEU A 29 -16.75 0.39 6.97
C LEU A 29 -15.53 -0.50 7.15
N HIS A 30 -15.70 -1.79 6.93
CA HIS A 30 -14.64 -2.81 6.94
C HIS A 30 -14.41 -3.27 5.51
N LEU A 31 -13.40 -2.67 4.87
CA LEU A 31 -13.13 -2.78 3.45
C LEU A 31 -11.90 -3.66 3.20
N ILE A 32 -11.96 -4.52 2.18
CA ILE A 32 -10.85 -5.38 1.74
C ILE A 32 -10.62 -5.21 0.23
N ASP A 33 -9.36 -5.27 -0.23
CA ASP A 33 -9.05 -5.18 -1.65
C ASP A 33 -9.23 -6.53 -2.36
N ALA A 34 -9.97 -6.52 -3.47
CA ALA A 34 -10.37 -7.71 -4.23
C ALA A 34 -9.69 -7.82 -5.60
N ILE A 35 -8.53 -7.20 -5.78
CA ILE A 35 -7.83 -7.19 -7.09
C ILE A 35 -7.06 -8.47 -7.42
N GLY A 36 -6.90 -9.38 -6.46
CA GLY A 36 -6.10 -10.61 -6.59
C GLY A 36 -6.42 -11.48 -7.81
N PRO A 37 -7.70 -11.82 -8.08
CA PRO A 37 -8.10 -12.68 -9.19
C PRO A 37 -7.61 -12.21 -10.56
N PHE A 38 -7.49 -10.90 -10.76
CA PHE A 38 -7.06 -10.32 -12.03
C PHE A 38 -5.57 -10.52 -12.35
N PHE A 39 -4.79 -11.05 -11.40
CA PHE A 39 -3.37 -11.38 -11.63
C PHE A 39 -3.14 -12.80 -12.11
N ARG A 40 -4.17 -13.65 -12.15
CA ARG A 40 -4.04 -15.04 -12.61
C ARG A 40 -3.66 -15.13 -14.07
N GLY A 41 -2.80 -16.10 -14.40
CA GLY A 41 -2.41 -16.39 -15.79
C GLY A 41 -1.41 -15.40 -16.39
N HIS A 42 -1.02 -14.35 -15.70
CA HIS A 42 -0.05 -13.41 -16.25
C HIS A 42 1.39 -13.85 -15.95
N ASP A 43 2.11 -14.25 -17.02
CA ASP A 43 3.52 -14.64 -16.92
C ASP A 43 4.44 -13.42 -17.07
N VAL A 44 4.39 -12.50 -16.11
CA VAL A 44 5.32 -11.37 -16.03
C VAL A 44 6.37 -11.60 -14.92
N ARG A 45 7.60 -11.10 -15.14
CA ARG A 45 8.70 -11.28 -14.18
C ARG A 45 8.45 -10.54 -12.88
N THR A 46 7.88 -9.35 -12.98
CA THR A 46 7.47 -8.52 -11.88
C THR A 46 6.10 -7.95 -12.20
N ILE A 47 5.22 -7.96 -11.22
CA ILE A 47 3.87 -7.41 -11.33
C ILE A 47 3.79 -6.19 -10.41
N ASN A 48 3.13 -5.13 -10.87
CA ASN A 48 2.68 -4.07 -10.00
C ASN A 48 1.40 -4.55 -9.29
N TRP A 49 1.53 -4.92 -8.01
CA TRP A 49 0.43 -5.38 -7.18
C TRP A 49 -0.41 -4.22 -6.60
N SER A 50 -0.19 -3.00 -7.05
CA SER A 50 -0.93 -1.82 -6.59
C SER A 50 -2.15 -1.50 -7.44
N LYS A 51 -2.28 -2.14 -8.60
CA LYS A 51 -3.38 -1.95 -9.57
C LYS A 51 -3.72 -3.24 -10.30
N ILE A 52 -4.96 -3.37 -10.75
CA ILE A 52 -5.31 -4.39 -11.75
C ILE A 52 -4.43 -4.20 -12.99
N PRO A 53 -3.85 -5.29 -13.55
CA PRO A 53 -2.97 -5.19 -14.72
C PRO A 53 -3.79 -5.01 -16.02
N TRP A 54 -4.45 -3.87 -16.19
CA TRP A 54 -5.38 -3.55 -17.27
C TRP A 54 -4.82 -3.83 -18.67
N GLN A 55 -3.53 -3.56 -18.87
CA GLN A 55 -2.84 -3.84 -20.14
C GLN A 55 -2.86 -5.30 -20.54
N ASN A 56 -3.04 -6.21 -19.58
CA ASN A 56 -2.99 -7.66 -19.76
C ASN A 56 -4.39 -8.32 -19.77
N LEU A 57 -5.45 -7.56 -19.47
CA LEU A 57 -6.81 -8.08 -19.52
C LEU A 57 -7.23 -8.36 -20.97
N PRO A 58 -8.09 -9.39 -21.21
CA PRO A 58 -8.62 -9.66 -22.54
C PRO A 58 -9.32 -8.44 -23.13
N LYS A 59 -9.02 -8.16 -24.42
CA LYS A 59 -9.58 -7.03 -25.18
C LYS A 59 -10.54 -7.50 -26.28
N THR A 60 -10.85 -8.79 -26.31
CA THR A 60 -11.67 -9.46 -27.31
C THR A 60 -12.84 -10.19 -26.65
N ARG A 61 -13.77 -10.70 -27.48
CA ARG A 61 -14.93 -11.52 -27.05
C ARG A 61 -14.82 -12.96 -27.54
N ASP A 62 -13.62 -13.45 -27.76
CA ASP A 62 -13.39 -14.83 -28.18
C ASP A 62 -13.52 -15.83 -27.00
N ALA A 63 -13.50 -17.11 -27.31
CA ALA A 63 -13.65 -18.19 -26.33
C ALA A 63 -12.54 -18.19 -25.26
N ALA A 64 -11.32 -17.78 -25.62
CA ALA A 64 -10.21 -17.70 -24.65
C ALA A 64 -10.39 -16.55 -23.67
N ALA A 65 -10.88 -15.40 -24.15
CA ALA A 65 -11.23 -14.26 -23.32
C ALA A 65 -12.37 -14.62 -22.35
N GLU A 66 -13.44 -15.28 -22.83
CA GLU A 66 -14.54 -15.71 -21.98
C GLU A 66 -14.08 -16.72 -20.93
N ALA A 67 -13.26 -17.71 -21.29
CA ALA A 67 -12.72 -18.68 -20.34
C ALA A 67 -11.90 -17.98 -19.23
N TRP A 68 -11.13 -16.95 -19.57
CA TRP A 68 -10.39 -16.15 -18.60
C TRP A 68 -11.33 -15.38 -17.66
N TRP A 69 -12.37 -14.73 -18.19
CA TRP A 69 -13.35 -14.01 -17.39
C TRP A 69 -14.17 -14.92 -16.49
N VAL A 70 -14.51 -16.14 -16.96
CA VAL A 70 -15.14 -17.17 -16.11
C VAL A 70 -14.26 -17.50 -14.93
N GLN A 71 -12.97 -17.76 -15.16
CA GLN A 71 -12.03 -18.06 -14.07
C GLN A 71 -11.92 -16.89 -13.07
N VAL A 72 -11.88 -15.64 -13.54
CA VAL A 72 -11.84 -14.46 -12.66
C VAL A 72 -13.12 -14.37 -11.84
N ARG A 73 -14.30 -14.58 -12.43
CA ARG A 73 -15.59 -14.55 -11.71
C ARG A 73 -15.69 -15.67 -10.67
N ASP A 74 -15.20 -16.87 -10.97
CA ASP A 74 -15.14 -17.99 -10.03
C ASP A 74 -14.24 -17.67 -8.83
N ASP A 75 -13.08 -17.09 -9.09
CA ASP A 75 -12.16 -16.68 -8.04
C ASP A 75 -12.71 -15.50 -7.21
N LEU A 76 -13.39 -14.52 -7.86
CA LEU A 76 -14.08 -13.44 -7.16
C LEU A 76 -15.23 -13.96 -6.29
N THR A 77 -15.92 -15.00 -6.74
CA THR A 77 -16.98 -15.66 -5.96
C THR A 77 -16.41 -16.27 -4.68
N LYS A 78 -15.35 -17.07 -4.77
CA LYS A 78 -14.66 -17.64 -3.60
C LYS A 78 -14.15 -16.55 -2.65
N PHE A 79 -13.55 -15.50 -3.21
CA PHE A 79 -13.07 -14.36 -2.45
C PHE A 79 -14.21 -13.67 -1.69
N ALA A 80 -15.32 -13.40 -2.38
CA ALA A 80 -16.46 -12.69 -1.81
C ALA A 80 -17.16 -13.51 -0.72
N ASP A 81 -17.32 -14.84 -0.92
CA ASP A 81 -17.86 -15.76 0.08
C ASP A 81 -17.03 -15.73 1.35
N GLN A 82 -15.70 -15.82 1.22
CA GLN A 82 -14.80 -15.80 2.38
C GLN A 82 -14.77 -14.45 3.07
N ALA A 83 -14.71 -13.34 2.30
CA ALA A 83 -14.71 -11.99 2.84
C ALA A 83 -16.01 -11.68 3.61
N ALA A 84 -17.16 -12.05 3.06
CA ALA A 84 -18.46 -11.89 3.71
C ALA A 84 -18.56 -12.75 4.97
N ALA A 85 -18.15 -14.02 4.91
CA ALA A 85 -18.15 -14.95 6.06
C ALA A 85 -17.27 -14.41 7.21
N TRP A 86 -16.15 -13.78 6.90
CA TRP A 86 -15.31 -13.13 7.93
C TRP A 86 -15.92 -11.84 8.46
N GLY A 87 -16.87 -11.24 7.74
CA GLY A 87 -17.62 -10.06 8.19
C GLY A 87 -17.09 -8.75 7.67
N PHE A 88 -16.33 -8.75 6.57
CA PHE A 88 -16.18 -7.55 5.77
C PHE A 88 -17.54 -7.11 5.22
N ASN A 89 -17.73 -5.83 5.00
CA ASN A 89 -18.99 -5.28 4.45
C ASN A 89 -18.74 -4.43 3.19
N ALA A 90 -17.50 -4.32 2.76
CA ALA A 90 -17.14 -3.60 1.54
C ALA A 90 -15.88 -4.18 0.89
N VAL A 91 -15.79 -4.03 -0.41
CA VAL A 91 -14.62 -4.39 -1.23
C VAL A 91 -14.14 -3.19 -2.04
N SER A 92 -12.82 -3.17 -2.33
CA SER A 92 -12.26 -2.24 -3.30
C SER A 92 -11.73 -2.97 -4.53
N LEU A 93 -11.95 -2.35 -5.68
CA LEU A 93 -11.41 -2.74 -6.97
C LEU A 93 -10.77 -1.52 -7.65
N ASP A 94 -9.98 -1.71 -8.64
CA ASP A 94 -9.52 -0.72 -9.60
C ASP A 94 -10.42 -0.76 -10.83
N ASP A 95 -10.50 0.25 -11.58
CA ASP A 95 -10.50 1.66 -11.22
C ASP A 95 -11.58 2.36 -12.07
N VAL A 96 -11.93 3.56 -11.67
CA VAL A 96 -12.93 4.38 -12.41
C VAL A 96 -12.48 4.66 -13.84
N THR A 97 -11.18 4.91 -14.07
CA THR A 97 -10.66 5.35 -15.36
C THR A 97 -10.92 4.36 -16.50
N HIS A 98 -10.78 3.06 -16.24
CA HIS A 98 -10.97 2.02 -17.25
C HIS A 98 -12.43 1.61 -17.44
N LEU A 99 -13.35 2.17 -16.64
CA LEU A 99 -14.78 1.85 -16.69
C LEU A 99 -15.65 3.06 -17.02
N ALA A 100 -15.14 4.28 -16.91
CA ALA A 100 -15.87 5.50 -17.20
C ALA A 100 -15.69 5.91 -18.66
N ASP A 101 -16.79 5.91 -19.44
CA ASP A 101 -16.79 6.41 -20.81
C ASP A 101 -16.85 7.94 -20.84
N HIS A 102 -16.12 8.54 -21.79
CA HIS A 102 -16.15 9.96 -22.04
C HIS A 102 -15.92 10.27 -23.52
N ALA A 103 -16.64 11.24 -24.07
CA ALA A 103 -16.58 11.62 -25.49
C ALA A 103 -15.20 12.10 -25.97
N TRP A 104 -14.30 12.44 -25.06
CA TRP A 104 -12.94 12.88 -25.37
C TRP A 104 -11.92 11.75 -25.46
N LEU A 105 -12.33 10.52 -25.17
CA LEU A 105 -11.47 9.36 -25.35
C LEU A 105 -11.46 8.90 -26.80
N GLU A 106 -10.40 8.21 -27.17
CA GLU A 106 -10.25 7.57 -28.48
C GLU A 106 -11.32 6.50 -28.71
N PRO A 107 -11.86 6.32 -29.93
CA PRO A 107 -12.92 5.35 -30.22
C PRO A 107 -12.58 3.93 -29.77
N GLU A 108 -11.36 3.47 -30.01
CA GLU A 108 -10.88 2.13 -29.64
C GLU A 108 -10.85 1.94 -28.10
N LEU A 109 -10.54 3.00 -27.36
CA LEU A 109 -10.60 2.98 -25.90
C LEU A 109 -12.04 2.92 -25.39
N ARG A 110 -12.96 3.63 -26.04
CA ARG A 110 -14.38 3.62 -25.68
C ARG A 110 -15.00 2.25 -25.94
N GLU A 111 -14.65 1.57 -27.04
CA GLU A 111 -15.07 0.20 -27.31
C GLU A 111 -14.55 -0.77 -26.24
N ARG A 112 -13.30 -0.63 -25.84
CA ARG A 112 -12.70 -1.42 -24.76
C ARG A 112 -13.36 -1.14 -23.41
N ILE A 113 -13.64 0.13 -23.10
CA ILE A 113 -14.38 0.50 -21.89
C ILE A 113 -15.78 -0.13 -21.91
N ALA A 114 -16.48 -0.17 -23.04
CA ALA A 114 -17.77 -0.81 -23.16
C ALA A 114 -17.70 -2.32 -22.85
N LEU A 115 -16.67 -3.01 -23.36
CA LEU A 115 -16.40 -4.41 -23.02
C LEU A 115 -16.17 -4.60 -21.51
N TYR A 116 -15.29 -3.80 -20.92
CA TYR A 116 -14.97 -3.92 -19.49
C TYR A 116 -16.18 -3.55 -18.60
N ARG A 117 -17.02 -2.63 -19.02
CA ARG A 117 -18.27 -2.30 -18.30
C ARG A 117 -19.21 -3.49 -18.18
N GLU A 118 -19.35 -4.29 -19.24
CA GLU A 118 -20.17 -5.51 -19.21
C GLU A 118 -19.59 -6.53 -18.22
N GLU A 119 -18.26 -6.79 -18.30
CA GLU A 119 -17.62 -7.77 -17.44
C GLU A 119 -17.57 -7.32 -15.95
N PHE A 120 -17.25 -6.05 -15.70
CA PHE A 120 -17.23 -5.54 -14.33
C PHE A 120 -18.62 -5.40 -13.73
N THR A 121 -19.67 -5.21 -14.52
CA THR A 121 -21.05 -5.29 -14.02
C THR A 121 -21.35 -6.68 -13.45
N ARG A 122 -20.90 -7.76 -14.14
CA ARG A 122 -21.01 -9.14 -13.63
C ARG A 122 -20.15 -9.35 -12.37
N CYS A 123 -18.92 -8.81 -12.36
CA CYS A 123 -18.05 -8.87 -11.17
C CYS A 123 -18.66 -8.14 -9.97
N PHE A 124 -19.26 -6.97 -10.18
CA PHE A 124 -19.90 -6.21 -9.08
C PHE A 124 -21.12 -6.93 -8.52
N ALA A 125 -21.91 -7.62 -9.37
CA ALA A 125 -23.05 -8.42 -8.93
C ALA A 125 -22.63 -9.49 -7.91
N ILE A 126 -21.48 -10.17 -8.11
CA ILE A 126 -20.94 -11.17 -7.19
C ILE A 126 -20.80 -10.61 -5.76
N PHE A 127 -20.30 -9.40 -5.63
CA PHE A 127 -20.14 -8.75 -4.33
C PHE A 127 -21.46 -8.26 -3.73
N THR A 128 -22.29 -7.60 -4.55
CA THR A 128 -23.54 -7.00 -4.05
C THR A 128 -24.55 -8.06 -3.63
N GLU A 129 -24.61 -9.21 -4.30
CA GLU A 129 -25.42 -10.39 -3.92
C GLU A 129 -25.04 -10.94 -2.54
N ARG A 130 -23.80 -10.71 -2.09
CA ARG A 130 -23.27 -11.10 -0.76
C ARG A 130 -23.30 -9.97 0.26
N GLY A 131 -23.97 -8.84 -0.06
CA GLY A 131 -24.04 -7.68 0.82
C GLY A 131 -22.74 -6.88 0.95
N LEU A 132 -21.77 -7.10 0.06
CA LEU A 132 -20.50 -6.37 0.03
C LEU A 132 -20.63 -5.12 -0.84
N ALA A 133 -20.45 -3.95 -0.23
CA ALA A 133 -20.50 -2.66 -0.94
C ALA A 133 -19.26 -2.45 -1.80
N VAL A 134 -19.42 -2.22 -3.10
CA VAL A 134 -18.30 -2.04 -4.05
C VAL A 134 -17.80 -0.60 -4.04
N HIS A 135 -16.49 -0.42 -3.86
CA HIS A 135 -15.81 0.87 -3.99
C HIS A 135 -14.73 0.77 -5.05
N LEU A 136 -14.58 1.80 -5.91
CA LEU A 136 -13.55 1.82 -6.94
C LEU A 136 -12.49 2.86 -6.66
N THR A 137 -11.24 2.51 -6.91
CA THR A 137 -10.14 3.47 -6.82
C THR A 137 -10.16 4.42 -8.02
N MET A 138 -9.63 5.63 -7.81
CA MET A 138 -9.46 6.63 -8.84
C MET A 138 -8.17 7.42 -8.60
N ASP A 139 -7.24 7.32 -9.53
CA ASP A 139 -6.03 8.16 -9.50
C ASP A 139 -6.33 9.56 -10.03
N VAL A 140 -5.84 10.57 -9.34
CA VAL A 140 -5.95 11.96 -9.78
C VAL A 140 -4.58 12.46 -10.21
N MET A 141 -4.30 12.57 -11.51
CA MET A 141 -5.19 12.33 -12.67
C MET A 141 -4.57 11.28 -13.60
N THR A 142 -5.42 10.55 -14.29
CA THR A 142 -5.01 9.61 -15.33
C THR A 142 -5.33 10.18 -16.71
N TYR A 143 -4.39 10.12 -17.65
CA TYR A 143 -4.50 10.70 -18.99
C TYR A 143 -4.20 9.66 -20.08
N THR A 144 -4.88 9.83 -21.24
CA THR A 144 -4.33 9.46 -22.54
C THR A 144 -3.71 10.69 -23.21
N PRO A 145 -2.86 10.53 -24.23
CA PRO A 145 -2.32 11.69 -24.99
C PRO A 145 -3.43 12.56 -25.57
N GLU A 146 -4.47 11.96 -26.13
CA GLU A 146 -5.60 12.67 -26.74
C GLU A 146 -6.45 13.39 -25.69
N LEU A 147 -6.79 12.74 -24.59
CA LEU A 147 -7.52 13.37 -23.49
C LEU A 147 -6.77 14.62 -23.00
N ARG A 148 -5.45 14.51 -22.81
CA ARG A 148 -4.62 15.65 -22.39
C ARG A 148 -4.68 16.80 -23.40
N ARG A 149 -4.58 16.48 -24.69
CA ARG A 149 -4.66 17.46 -25.78
C ARG A 149 -6.00 18.20 -25.73
N ARG A 150 -7.12 17.47 -25.71
CA ARG A 150 -8.48 18.04 -25.67
C ARG A 150 -8.74 18.89 -24.41
N MET A 151 -8.31 18.43 -23.24
CA MET A 151 -8.41 19.22 -22.00
C MET A 151 -7.65 20.54 -22.11
N THR A 152 -6.47 20.52 -22.73
CA THR A 152 -5.64 21.73 -22.91
C THR A 152 -6.30 22.69 -23.89
N GLU A 153 -6.78 22.23 -25.03
CA GLU A 153 -7.48 23.02 -26.04
C GLU A 153 -8.77 23.65 -25.51
N ALA A 154 -9.56 22.87 -24.79
CA ALA A 154 -10.80 23.33 -24.17
C ALA A 154 -10.56 24.17 -22.90
N LYS A 155 -9.33 24.33 -22.44
CA LYS A 155 -8.96 24.97 -21.15
C LYS A 155 -9.75 24.41 -19.97
N ARG A 156 -10.08 23.11 -20.02
CA ARG A 156 -10.89 22.45 -18.99
C ARG A 156 -10.03 22.07 -17.79
N SER A 157 -10.51 22.35 -16.59
CA SER A 157 -9.81 21.95 -15.38
C SER A 157 -9.94 20.43 -15.13
N VAL A 158 -8.97 19.86 -14.41
CA VAL A 158 -9.03 18.45 -13.96
C VAL A 158 -10.28 18.19 -13.13
N ASN A 159 -10.63 19.13 -12.26
CA ASN A 159 -11.76 18.97 -11.35
C ASN A 159 -13.10 18.94 -12.10
N ASP A 160 -13.29 19.84 -13.08
CA ASP A 160 -14.53 19.87 -13.88
C ASP A 160 -14.67 18.60 -14.73
N TYR A 161 -13.57 18.12 -15.31
CA TYR A 161 -13.55 16.86 -16.05
C TYR A 161 -13.93 15.68 -15.16
N LEU A 162 -13.29 15.58 -13.97
CA LEU A 162 -13.57 14.48 -13.05
C LEU A 162 -14.98 14.55 -12.46
N ALA A 163 -15.53 15.72 -12.22
CA ALA A 163 -16.90 15.88 -11.73
C ALA A 163 -17.91 15.37 -12.78
N GLU A 164 -17.73 15.75 -14.06
CA GLU A 164 -18.56 15.24 -15.17
C GLU A 164 -18.41 13.73 -15.35
N LEU A 165 -17.15 13.23 -15.37
CA LEU A 165 -16.86 11.81 -15.49
C LEU A 165 -17.54 10.98 -14.41
N LEU A 166 -17.46 11.43 -13.15
CA LEU A 166 -18.08 10.74 -12.02
C LEU A 166 -19.61 10.82 -12.04
N ASP A 167 -20.18 11.93 -12.47
CA ASP A 167 -21.63 12.07 -12.61
C ASP A 167 -22.18 11.01 -13.59
N GLY A 168 -21.59 10.90 -14.78
CA GLY A 168 -21.93 9.88 -15.77
C GLY A 168 -21.62 8.45 -15.30
N PHE A 169 -20.51 8.28 -14.58
CA PHE A 169 -20.10 6.98 -14.04
C PHE A 169 -21.11 6.43 -13.03
N PHE A 170 -21.57 7.22 -12.07
CA PHE A 170 -22.55 6.78 -11.07
C PHE A 170 -23.94 6.49 -11.65
N VAL A 171 -24.31 7.17 -12.74
CA VAL A 171 -25.51 6.82 -13.50
C VAL A 171 -25.36 5.44 -14.15
N SER A 172 -24.19 5.15 -14.71
CA SER A 172 -23.90 3.91 -15.40
C SER A 172 -23.72 2.71 -14.45
N PHE A 173 -23.21 2.95 -13.25
CA PHE A 173 -22.94 1.92 -12.24
C PHE A 173 -23.65 2.22 -10.92
N PRO A 174 -24.97 2.09 -10.86
CA PRO A 174 -25.75 2.38 -9.65
C PRO A 174 -25.43 1.44 -8.47
N GLN A 175 -24.80 0.28 -8.73
CA GLN A 175 -24.34 -0.67 -7.71
C GLN A 175 -23.04 -0.28 -7.02
N VAL A 176 -22.25 0.67 -7.56
CA VAL A 176 -21.02 1.16 -6.93
C VAL A 176 -21.36 2.08 -5.77
N ALA A 177 -20.92 1.72 -4.56
CA ALA A 177 -21.24 2.44 -3.32
C ALA A 177 -20.37 3.70 -3.09
N GLY A 178 -19.24 3.82 -3.78
CA GLY A 178 -18.37 4.97 -3.65
C GLY A 178 -17.05 4.85 -4.40
N ILE A 179 -16.25 5.88 -4.28
CA ILE A 179 -14.90 5.95 -4.88
C ILE A 179 -13.82 6.17 -3.81
N ILE A 180 -12.62 5.68 -4.12
CA ILE A 180 -11.42 5.85 -3.31
C ILE A 180 -10.45 6.73 -4.09
N VAL A 181 -10.33 7.99 -3.71
CA VAL A 181 -9.50 8.98 -4.42
C VAL A 181 -8.05 8.88 -3.98
N ARG A 182 -7.15 8.68 -4.93
CA ARG A 182 -5.69 8.60 -4.74
C ARG A 182 -5.02 9.80 -5.44
N ILE A 183 -4.35 10.66 -4.68
CA ILE A 183 -3.63 11.83 -5.20
C ILE A 183 -2.11 11.65 -5.20
N GLY A 184 -1.63 10.59 -4.59
CA GLY A 184 -0.21 10.32 -4.36
C GLY A 184 0.37 9.20 -5.23
N GLU A 185 -0.41 8.66 -6.16
CA GLU A 185 0.02 7.60 -7.08
C GLU A 185 0.38 8.19 -8.45
N SER A 186 1.39 7.61 -9.08
CA SER A 186 1.72 7.85 -10.49
C SER A 186 2.36 6.62 -11.09
N ASP A 187 2.13 6.39 -12.38
CA ASP A 187 2.64 5.21 -13.05
C ASP A 187 4.13 5.29 -13.30
N GLY A 188 4.82 4.19 -12.99
CA GLY A 188 6.22 4.01 -13.31
C GLY A 188 6.45 3.73 -14.80
N LYS A 189 7.72 3.72 -15.20
CA LYS A 189 8.13 3.41 -16.59
C LYS A 189 7.77 1.97 -17.04
N GLY A 190 7.49 1.09 -16.09
CA GLY A 190 7.12 -0.31 -16.38
C GLY A 190 5.64 -0.53 -16.67
N VAL A 191 4.79 0.48 -16.50
CA VAL A 191 3.38 0.42 -16.89
C VAL A 191 3.27 0.82 -18.36
N HIS A 192 2.76 -0.08 -19.17
CA HIS A 192 2.59 0.08 -20.62
C HIS A 192 1.10 0.07 -20.99
N ASP A 193 0.33 0.94 -20.32
CA ASP A 193 -1.08 1.18 -20.61
C ASP A 193 -1.23 2.50 -21.38
N GLU A 194 -2.31 2.63 -22.14
CA GLU A 194 -2.70 3.89 -22.79
C GLU A 194 -3.04 4.96 -21.76
N PHE A 195 -3.66 4.54 -20.66
CA PHE A 195 -3.91 5.40 -19.52
C PHE A 195 -2.68 5.51 -18.62
N ARG A 196 -2.27 6.74 -18.33
CA ARG A 196 -1.10 7.01 -17.48
C ARG A 196 -1.46 7.97 -16.36
N SER A 197 -1.27 7.55 -15.11
CA SER A 197 -1.51 8.42 -13.96
C SER A 197 -0.32 9.34 -13.68
N GLU A 198 -0.62 10.59 -13.33
CA GLU A 198 0.36 11.65 -13.03
C GLU A 198 -0.01 12.40 -11.75
N LEU A 199 1.00 12.94 -11.07
CA LEU A 199 0.81 13.76 -9.86
C LEU A 199 0.43 15.19 -10.24
N VAL A 200 -0.85 15.47 -10.38
CA VAL A 200 -1.36 16.82 -10.72
C VAL A 200 -1.72 17.64 -9.49
N ILE A 201 -2.04 16.98 -8.38
CA ILE A 201 -2.32 17.65 -7.10
C ILE A 201 -0.99 17.91 -6.39
N GLN A 202 -0.51 19.16 -6.48
CA GLN A 202 0.82 19.55 -5.99
C GLN A 202 0.77 20.41 -4.72
N LYS A 203 -0.37 21.02 -4.42
CA LYS A 203 -0.57 21.95 -3.29
C LYS A 203 -1.78 21.53 -2.45
N PRO A 204 -1.78 21.79 -1.13
CA PRO A 204 -2.93 21.54 -0.26
C PRO A 204 -4.22 22.19 -0.74
N ALA A 205 -4.14 23.44 -1.25
CA ALA A 205 -5.30 24.15 -1.80
C ALA A 205 -5.93 23.44 -3.02
N GLN A 206 -5.13 22.75 -3.84
CA GLN A 206 -5.64 21.96 -4.96
C GLN A 206 -6.40 20.71 -4.48
N ALA A 207 -5.87 20.02 -3.46
CA ALA A 207 -6.56 18.89 -2.86
C ALA A 207 -7.90 19.30 -2.21
N ARG A 208 -7.89 20.44 -1.50
CA ARG A 208 -9.12 21.01 -0.92
C ARG A 208 -10.12 21.37 -2.02
N ARG A 209 -9.68 22.03 -3.08
CA ARG A 209 -10.56 22.40 -4.21
C ARG A 209 -11.14 21.16 -4.88
N LEU A 210 -10.32 20.13 -5.13
CA LEU A 210 -10.79 18.85 -5.66
C LEU A 210 -11.93 18.27 -4.82
N LEU A 211 -11.78 18.25 -3.49
CA LEU A 211 -12.83 17.78 -2.59
C LEU A 211 -14.11 18.62 -2.70
N LEU A 212 -13.99 19.96 -2.72
CA LEU A 212 -15.14 20.85 -2.85
C LEU A 212 -15.90 20.66 -4.18
N ASP A 213 -15.20 20.27 -5.24
CA ASP A 213 -15.80 20.07 -6.56
C ASP A 213 -16.39 18.66 -6.73
N LEU A 214 -15.81 17.61 -6.11
CA LEU A 214 -16.27 16.23 -6.26
C LEU A 214 -17.33 15.82 -5.22
N LEU A 215 -17.31 16.39 -4.01
CA LEU A 215 -18.27 16.02 -2.96
C LEU A 215 -19.73 16.26 -3.35
N PRO A 216 -20.11 17.38 -4.00
CA PRO A 216 -21.49 17.58 -4.46
C PRO A 216 -21.96 16.49 -5.43
N VAL A 217 -21.09 15.99 -6.30
CA VAL A 217 -21.40 14.89 -7.21
C VAL A 217 -21.69 13.60 -6.43
N CYS A 218 -20.83 13.28 -5.46
CA CYS A 218 -21.01 12.11 -4.61
C CYS A 218 -22.29 12.21 -3.76
N GLU A 219 -22.60 13.40 -3.24
CA GLU A 219 -23.82 13.68 -2.48
C GLU A 219 -25.08 13.51 -3.35
N LYS A 220 -25.07 14.06 -4.58
CA LYS A 220 -26.15 13.92 -5.56
C LYS A 220 -26.55 12.46 -5.79
N HIS A 221 -25.55 11.58 -5.89
CA HIS A 221 -25.75 10.15 -6.13
C HIS A 221 -25.82 9.32 -4.83
N ALA A 222 -25.76 9.93 -3.65
CA ALA A 222 -25.67 9.26 -2.35
C ALA A 222 -24.49 8.25 -2.30
N ARG A 223 -23.32 8.62 -2.82
CA ARG A 223 -22.09 7.81 -2.86
C ARG A 223 -21.05 8.32 -1.91
N ARG A 224 -20.20 7.42 -1.38
CA ARG A 224 -19.06 7.81 -0.53
C ARG A 224 -17.87 8.25 -1.39
N LEU A 225 -17.17 9.28 -0.92
CA LEU A 225 -15.85 9.67 -1.38
C LEU A 225 -14.85 9.36 -0.26
N ILE A 226 -14.04 8.33 -0.45
CA ILE A 226 -12.96 7.96 0.48
C ILE A 226 -11.68 8.62 -0.03
N PHE A 227 -11.20 9.63 0.70
CA PHE A 227 -9.99 10.35 0.31
C PHE A 227 -8.77 9.77 1.03
N ARG A 228 -7.85 9.18 0.27
CA ARG A 228 -6.59 8.65 0.80
C ARG A 228 -5.57 9.77 1.02
N THR A 229 -5.05 9.87 2.23
CA THR A 229 -4.02 10.87 2.57
C THR A 229 -2.61 10.48 2.17
N TRP A 230 -2.42 9.27 1.63
CA TRP A 230 -1.13 8.79 1.16
C TRP A 230 -0.59 9.66 0.03
N THR A 231 0.70 10.05 0.18
CA THR A 231 1.47 10.76 -0.85
C THR A 231 2.88 10.19 -0.91
N VAL A 232 3.50 10.29 -2.08
CA VAL A 232 4.90 9.85 -2.27
C VAL A 232 5.92 10.90 -1.76
N GLY A 233 5.46 11.94 -1.07
CA GLY A 233 6.32 13.00 -0.54
C GLY A 233 6.72 14.06 -1.56
N ALA A 234 6.21 14.00 -2.79
CA ALA A 234 6.44 15.01 -3.82
C ALA A 234 5.62 16.27 -3.57
N TYR A 235 6.13 17.41 -4.03
CA TYR A 235 5.49 18.72 -3.99
C TYR A 235 5.08 19.19 -2.58
N ARG A 236 4.36 20.30 -2.50
CA ARG A 236 3.93 20.86 -1.21
C ARG A 236 2.89 20.02 -0.48
N ILE A 237 2.11 19.22 -1.21
CA ILE A 237 1.13 18.28 -0.64
C ILE A 237 1.80 17.03 -0.03
N GLY A 238 3.06 16.78 -0.36
CA GLY A 238 3.75 15.53 -0.06
C GLY A 238 3.87 15.14 1.41
N ASP A 239 3.60 16.05 2.34
CA ASP A 239 3.58 15.80 3.79
C ASP A 239 2.17 15.68 4.38
N LEU A 240 1.13 15.56 3.54
CA LEU A 240 -0.27 15.48 3.96
C LEU A 240 -0.49 14.39 5.02
N MET A 241 0.19 13.27 4.87
CA MET A 241 0.04 12.13 5.76
C MET A 241 0.41 12.43 7.22
N TRP A 242 1.40 13.29 7.48
CA TRP A 242 1.93 13.49 8.83
C TRP A 242 1.97 14.95 9.30
N HIS A 243 1.97 15.94 8.40
CA HIS A 243 2.15 17.34 8.77
C HIS A 243 0.82 18.01 9.13
N ARG A 244 0.71 18.47 10.38
CA ARG A 244 -0.52 19.05 10.94
C ARG A 244 -1.12 20.18 10.08
N ARG A 245 -0.28 21.16 9.65
CA ARG A 245 -0.77 22.34 8.90
C ARG A 245 -1.26 21.96 7.52
N THR A 246 -0.57 21.04 6.84
CA THR A 246 -0.99 20.55 5.52
C THR A 246 -2.31 19.80 5.63
N PHE A 247 -2.46 18.95 6.64
CA PHE A 247 -3.70 18.24 6.92
C PHE A 247 -4.86 19.21 7.19
N ALA A 248 -4.68 20.18 8.08
CA ALA A 248 -5.68 21.21 8.36
C ALA A 248 -6.04 22.03 7.11
N SER A 249 -5.04 22.44 6.31
CA SER A 249 -5.29 23.19 5.07
C SER A 249 -6.15 22.45 4.05
N VAL A 250 -6.17 21.11 4.08
CA VAL A 250 -7.04 20.31 3.20
C VAL A 250 -8.42 20.10 3.82
N PHE A 251 -8.51 19.74 5.09
CA PHE A 251 -9.72 19.20 5.69
C PHE A 251 -10.45 20.12 6.68
N GLU A 252 -9.80 21.15 7.21
CA GLU A 252 -10.43 22.01 8.22
C GLU A 252 -11.68 22.70 7.68
N GLY A 253 -12.79 22.58 8.45
CA GLY A 253 -14.09 23.15 8.07
C GLY A 253 -14.82 22.45 6.92
N LEU A 254 -14.30 21.36 6.35
CA LEU A 254 -15.05 20.54 5.40
C LEU A 254 -16.14 19.76 6.14
N GLN A 255 -17.35 19.88 5.65
CA GLN A 255 -18.52 19.13 6.13
C GLN A 255 -19.23 18.53 4.93
N SER A 256 -19.24 17.21 4.85
CA SER A 256 -19.97 16.47 3.82
C SER A 256 -20.33 15.09 4.35
N PRO A 257 -21.57 14.65 4.16
CA PRO A 257 -21.98 13.30 4.53
C PRO A 257 -21.34 12.22 3.63
N ALA A 258 -20.82 12.60 2.48
CA ALA A 258 -20.15 11.71 1.54
C ALA A 258 -18.67 11.47 1.90
N LEU A 259 -18.02 12.37 2.66
CA LEU A 259 -16.58 12.35 2.89
C LEU A 259 -16.17 11.35 3.97
N VAL A 260 -15.24 10.48 3.63
CA VAL A 260 -14.49 9.63 4.55
C VAL A 260 -12.98 9.82 4.29
N ILE A 261 -12.19 10.00 5.33
CA ILE A 261 -10.72 10.09 5.20
C ILE A 261 -10.12 8.70 5.43
N SER A 262 -9.26 8.25 4.51
CA SER A 262 -8.48 7.02 4.65
C SER A 262 -7.02 7.36 4.97
N MET A 263 -6.50 6.81 6.08
CA MET A 263 -5.16 7.07 6.56
C MET A 263 -4.41 5.79 6.89
N LYS A 264 -3.19 5.64 6.38
CA LYS A 264 -2.30 4.57 6.84
C LYS A 264 -2.05 4.70 8.35
N TYR A 265 -1.89 3.56 9.04
CA TYR A 265 -1.67 3.56 10.50
C TYR A 265 -0.47 4.40 10.93
N GLY A 266 0.57 4.50 10.12
CA GLY A 266 1.81 5.21 10.43
C GLY A 266 2.02 6.50 9.65
N GLU A 267 3.19 7.11 9.85
CA GLU A 267 3.64 8.35 9.19
C GLU A 267 4.47 8.08 7.92
N SER A 268 4.51 6.85 7.47
CA SER A 268 5.20 6.36 6.28
C SER A 268 4.36 5.25 5.64
N ASP A 269 4.97 4.45 4.80
CA ASP A 269 4.33 3.26 4.25
C ASP A 269 4.18 2.16 5.33
N PHE A 270 3.75 0.97 4.96
CA PHE A 270 3.42 -0.13 5.86
C PHE A 270 4.66 -0.80 6.49
N PHE A 271 5.44 -0.05 7.26
CA PHE A 271 6.62 -0.52 7.98
C PHE A 271 6.36 -0.77 9.46
N ARG A 272 7.22 -1.55 10.11
CA ARG A 272 7.28 -1.70 11.58
C ARG A 272 7.90 -0.47 12.24
N TYR A 273 7.82 -0.40 13.57
CA TYR A 273 8.37 0.68 14.39
C TYR A 273 7.78 2.07 14.11
N LEU A 274 6.63 2.13 13.46
CA LEU A 274 5.92 3.38 13.25
C LEU A 274 4.96 3.65 14.41
N PRO A 275 4.92 4.87 14.97
CA PRO A 275 3.85 5.27 15.87
C PRO A 275 2.55 5.43 15.08
N LEU A 276 1.40 5.30 15.79
CA LEU A 276 0.11 5.61 15.19
C LEU A 276 0.09 7.06 14.68
N ASN A 277 -0.51 7.27 13.53
CA ASN A 277 -0.59 8.56 12.87
C ASN A 277 -1.47 9.52 13.70
N ARG A 278 -0.89 10.62 14.16
CA ARG A 278 -1.58 11.57 15.02
C ARG A 278 -2.69 12.35 14.33
N ASN A 279 -2.82 12.29 13.02
CA ASN A 279 -3.92 12.91 12.31
C ASN A 279 -5.27 12.24 12.61
N PHE A 280 -5.28 10.98 13.08
CA PHE A 280 -6.50 10.35 13.60
C PHE A 280 -7.21 11.14 14.69
N PHE A 281 -6.45 11.88 15.50
CA PHE A 281 -6.95 12.66 16.64
C PHE A 281 -7.20 14.15 16.31
N ARG A 282 -7.13 14.55 15.04
CA ARG A 282 -7.16 15.97 14.64
C ARG A 282 -8.40 16.39 13.85
N THR A 283 -9.29 15.46 13.62
CA THR A 283 -10.50 15.71 12.84
C THR A 283 -11.66 14.87 13.33
N SER A 284 -12.85 15.45 13.33
CA SER A 284 -14.11 14.75 13.55
C SER A 284 -14.72 14.18 12.27
N ILE A 285 -14.14 14.43 11.10
CA ILE A 285 -14.56 13.81 9.84
C ILE A 285 -14.46 12.29 9.97
N PRO A 286 -15.47 11.52 9.52
CA PRO A 286 -15.40 10.06 9.52
C PRO A 286 -14.15 9.55 8.84
N LYS A 287 -13.48 8.57 9.44
CA LYS A 287 -12.21 8.06 8.93
C LYS A 287 -12.05 6.58 9.15
N ILE A 288 -11.24 5.97 8.28
CA ILE A 288 -10.81 4.57 8.37
C ILE A 288 -9.29 4.47 8.46
N VAL A 289 -8.80 3.42 9.11
CA VAL A 289 -7.37 3.10 9.15
C VAL A 289 -7.02 2.12 8.02
N GLU A 290 -5.97 2.44 7.26
CA GLU A 290 -5.38 1.52 6.27
C GLU A 290 -4.36 0.61 6.94
N LEU A 291 -4.52 -0.70 6.74
CA LEU A 291 -3.67 -1.77 7.25
C LEU A 291 -3.27 -2.69 6.07
N GLN A 292 -2.08 -3.27 6.12
CA GLN A 292 -1.63 -4.17 5.07
C GLN A 292 -1.29 -5.55 5.62
N THR A 293 -2.00 -6.56 5.17
CA THR A 293 -1.85 -7.95 5.62
C THR A 293 -0.97 -8.79 4.71
N ARG A 294 -0.80 -8.36 3.44
CA ARG A 294 0.16 -8.97 2.52
C ARG A 294 1.62 -8.70 2.89
N ARG A 295 1.92 -7.59 3.56
CA ARG A 295 3.27 -7.21 4.01
C ARG A 295 4.28 -7.11 2.87
N GLU A 296 4.08 -6.14 1.97
CA GLU A 296 4.86 -5.96 0.73
C GLU A 296 6.39 -5.81 0.93
N TYR A 297 6.82 -5.33 2.09
CA TYR A 297 8.24 -5.18 2.44
C TYR A 297 8.78 -6.36 3.26
N GLU A 298 7.92 -7.27 3.69
CA GLU A 298 8.22 -8.35 4.62
C GLU A 298 7.79 -9.71 4.04
N GLY A 299 8.10 -9.97 2.79
CA GLY A 299 7.94 -11.26 2.12
C GLY A 299 6.65 -11.50 1.37
N CYS A 300 5.70 -10.55 1.37
CA CYS A 300 4.44 -10.66 0.60
C CYS A 300 3.65 -11.95 0.85
N GLY A 301 3.69 -12.48 2.08
CA GLY A 301 3.01 -13.71 2.47
C GLY A 301 3.75 -15.01 2.12
N GLU A 302 4.98 -14.96 1.60
CA GLU A 302 5.77 -16.17 1.33
C GLU A 302 6.27 -16.88 2.60
N TYR A 303 6.25 -16.18 3.71
CA TYR A 303 6.55 -16.64 5.05
C TYR A 303 5.73 -15.85 6.09
N PRO A 304 5.60 -16.32 7.33
CA PRO A 304 4.90 -15.56 8.35
C PRO A 304 5.62 -14.23 8.62
N SER A 305 4.90 -13.13 8.42
CA SER A 305 5.24 -11.79 8.90
C SER A 305 4.02 -11.26 9.65
N PHE A 306 3.89 -11.72 10.89
CA PHE A 306 2.69 -11.52 11.66
C PHE A 306 2.63 -10.12 12.28
N THR A 307 1.46 -9.47 12.18
CA THR A 307 1.26 -8.08 12.62
C THR A 307 0.23 -7.93 13.73
N GLY A 308 -0.37 -9.02 14.20
CA GLY A 308 -1.51 -8.99 15.12
C GLY A 308 -1.28 -8.11 16.34
N TRP A 309 -0.18 -8.31 17.09
CA TRP A 309 0.10 -7.53 18.31
C TRP A 309 0.36 -6.04 18.06
N GLU A 310 0.96 -5.71 16.92
CA GLU A 310 1.15 -4.30 16.53
C GLU A 310 -0.18 -3.64 16.19
N TYR A 311 -1.05 -4.33 15.45
CA TYR A 311 -2.36 -3.83 15.08
C TYR A 311 -3.32 -3.78 16.27
N GLU A 312 -3.23 -4.71 17.22
CA GLU A 312 -3.96 -4.64 18.49
C GLU A 312 -3.59 -3.38 19.29
N ARG A 313 -2.30 -3.04 19.34
CA ARG A 313 -1.85 -1.79 19.96
C ARG A 313 -2.49 -0.58 19.26
N TYR A 314 -2.49 -0.53 17.92
CA TYR A 314 -3.12 0.56 17.18
C TYR A 314 -4.64 0.61 17.40
N ALA A 315 -5.31 -0.53 17.46
CA ALA A 315 -6.74 -0.59 17.75
C ALA A 315 -7.07 0.01 19.13
N ARG A 316 -6.24 -0.31 20.14
CA ARG A 316 -6.38 0.30 21.48
C ARG A 316 -6.19 1.82 21.47
N GLU A 317 -5.16 2.32 20.77
CA GLU A 317 -4.92 3.75 20.63
C GLU A 317 -6.05 4.45 19.86
N LEU A 318 -6.58 3.84 18.79
CA LEU A 318 -7.66 4.39 17.97
C LEU A 318 -8.99 4.55 18.70
N LYS A 319 -9.22 3.81 19.81
CA LYS A 319 -10.42 4.02 20.67
C LYS A 319 -10.53 5.44 21.24
N HIS A 320 -9.43 6.18 21.29
CA HIS A 320 -9.38 7.58 21.75
C HIS A 320 -9.54 8.59 20.59
N ALA A 321 -9.77 8.15 19.38
CA ALA A 321 -9.97 9.01 18.21
C ALA A 321 -11.47 9.06 17.83
N ASP A 322 -11.99 10.27 17.61
CA ASP A 322 -13.38 10.48 17.23
C ASP A 322 -13.65 9.89 15.83
N ASN A 323 -14.84 9.31 15.63
CA ASN A 323 -15.36 8.90 14.32
C ASN A 323 -14.41 8.02 13.48
N VAL A 324 -13.69 7.10 14.12
CA VAL A 324 -13.05 5.98 13.41
C VAL A 324 -14.14 4.96 13.13
N ILE A 325 -14.59 4.89 11.87
CA ILE A 325 -15.73 4.06 11.45
C ILE A 325 -15.35 2.68 10.93
N GLY A 326 -14.05 2.33 10.93
CA GLY A 326 -13.59 1.01 10.53
C GLY A 326 -12.18 1.00 9.96
N CYS A 327 -11.93 0.04 9.08
CA CYS A 327 -10.60 -0.19 8.50
C CYS A 327 -10.68 -0.55 7.01
N MET A 328 -9.56 -0.34 6.31
CA MET A 328 -9.30 -0.84 4.98
C MET A 328 -8.10 -1.78 5.04
N VAL A 329 -8.29 -3.03 4.63
CA VAL A 329 -7.28 -4.08 4.66
C VAL A 329 -6.76 -4.32 3.25
N TRP A 330 -5.48 -4.06 3.05
CA TRP A 330 -4.76 -4.36 1.82
C TRP A 330 -4.20 -5.79 1.90
N CYS A 331 -4.97 -6.78 1.45
CA CYS A 331 -4.57 -8.19 1.47
C CYS A 331 -3.83 -8.61 0.18
N GLN A 332 -3.99 -7.85 -0.89
CA GLN A 332 -3.36 -8.13 -2.18
C GLN A 332 -2.50 -6.98 -2.68
N THR A 333 -2.95 -5.73 -2.47
CA THR A 333 -2.26 -4.53 -2.93
C THR A 333 -0.90 -4.34 -2.27
N GLY A 334 0.12 -4.08 -3.05
CA GLY A 334 1.45 -3.66 -2.59
C GLY A 334 2.61 -4.09 -3.49
N GLY A 335 3.38 -3.12 -3.94
CA GLY A 335 4.71 -3.25 -4.50
C GLY A 335 4.89 -3.99 -5.84
N TRP A 336 6.15 -4.02 -6.29
CA TRP A 336 6.60 -4.71 -7.51
C TRP A 336 7.43 -5.93 -7.15
N VAL A 337 6.80 -7.12 -7.14
CA VAL A 337 7.47 -8.35 -6.69
C VAL A 337 7.08 -9.57 -7.55
N PRO A 338 7.95 -10.60 -7.62
CA PRO A 338 7.67 -11.82 -8.38
C PRO A 338 6.77 -12.82 -7.62
N PHE A 339 6.32 -12.50 -6.41
CA PHE A 339 5.53 -13.38 -5.54
C PHE A 339 4.07 -13.48 -6.01
N ARG A 340 3.44 -14.67 -5.87
CA ARG A 340 2.22 -15.05 -6.60
C ARG A 340 1.07 -15.54 -5.71
N ARG A 341 1.14 -15.44 -4.39
CA ARG A 341 0.06 -15.90 -3.51
C ARG A 341 -1.12 -14.95 -3.59
N ILE A 342 -2.31 -15.47 -3.89
CA ILE A 342 -3.55 -14.71 -3.97
C ILE A 342 -4.36 -14.96 -2.71
N ALA A 343 -4.57 -13.90 -1.94
CA ALA A 343 -5.30 -13.92 -0.67
C ALA A 343 -6.72 -14.46 -0.83
N LEU A 344 -7.19 -15.20 0.16
CA LEU A 344 -8.54 -15.77 0.28
C LEU A 344 -8.90 -16.81 -0.81
N ILE A 345 -8.00 -17.10 -1.72
CA ILE A 345 -8.21 -18.00 -2.86
C ILE A 345 -7.23 -19.16 -2.86
N ASP A 346 -5.93 -18.86 -2.79
CA ASP A 346 -4.89 -19.89 -2.82
C ASP A 346 -4.68 -20.47 -1.44
N SER A 347 -4.67 -21.81 -1.31
CA SER A 347 -4.40 -22.51 -0.05
C SER A 347 -3.04 -22.14 0.55
N GLU A 348 -2.08 -21.79 -0.31
CA GLU A 348 -0.75 -21.36 0.07
C GLU A 348 -0.70 -19.93 0.62
N ALA A 349 -1.80 -19.15 0.51
CA ALA A 349 -1.85 -17.77 1.02
C ALA A 349 -2.11 -17.68 2.53
N ILE A 350 -1.92 -18.77 3.26
CA ILE A 350 -2.24 -18.92 4.69
C ILE A 350 -1.75 -17.76 5.57
N TRP A 351 -0.56 -17.22 5.30
CA TRP A 351 0.02 -16.13 6.10
C TRP A 351 -0.67 -14.79 5.86
N ILE A 352 -1.14 -14.55 4.63
CA ILE A 352 -1.93 -13.37 4.28
C ILE A 352 -3.32 -13.50 4.88
N ASP A 353 -3.92 -14.66 4.75
CA ASP A 353 -5.26 -14.97 5.26
C ASP A 353 -5.31 -14.86 6.79
N LEU A 354 -4.32 -15.43 7.48
CA LEU A 354 -4.19 -15.31 8.93
C LEU A 354 -4.09 -13.85 9.37
N ASN A 355 -3.19 -13.08 8.76
CA ASN A 355 -3.07 -11.65 9.04
C ASN A 355 -4.38 -10.91 8.78
N THR A 356 -5.09 -11.24 7.70
CA THR A 356 -6.34 -10.59 7.28
C THR A 356 -7.47 -10.87 8.28
N PHE A 357 -7.66 -12.14 8.63
CA PHE A 357 -8.66 -12.56 9.60
C PHE A 357 -8.41 -11.92 10.97
N VAL A 358 -7.19 -12.07 11.51
CA VAL A 358 -6.82 -11.52 12.82
C VAL A 358 -6.95 -9.99 12.84
N THR A 359 -6.54 -9.31 11.77
CA THR A 359 -6.67 -7.85 11.65
C THR A 359 -8.13 -7.41 11.73
N LEU A 360 -9.02 -8.10 11.02
CA LEU A 360 -10.45 -7.77 11.04
C LEU A 360 -11.05 -7.99 12.44
N ARG A 361 -10.75 -9.14 13.09
CA ARG A 361 -11.24 -9.44 14.46
C ARG A 361 -10.81 -8.39 15.47
N ILE A 362 -9.55 -7.94 15.40
CA ILE A 362 -9.02 -6.90 16.27
C ILE A 362 -9.73 -5.56 16.00
N MET A 363 -9.81 -5.14 14.74
CA MET A 363 -10.31 -3.81 14.39
C MET A 363 -11.81 -3.67 14.48
N LYS A 364 -12.55 -4.72 14.15
CA LYS A 364 -14.01 -4.74 14.14
C LYS A 364 -14.59 -5.18 15.47
N ASP A 365 -14.11 -6.29 15.99
CA ASP A 365 -14.72 -7.00 17.11
C ASP A 365 -13.99 -6.75 18.44
N GLY A 366 -12.80 -6.14 18.40
CA GLY A 366 -11.98 -5.80 19.57
C GLY A 366 -11.36 -7.03 20.25
N TRP A 367 -11.20 -8.13 19.51
CA TRP A 367 -10.62 -9.36 20.05
C TRP A 367 -9.15 -9.17 20.41
N VAL A 368 -8.67 -9.97 21.38
CA VAL A 368 -7.24 -10.15 21.61
C VAL A 368 -6.64 -11.06 20.54
N VAL A 369 -5.36 -10.87 20.26
CA VAL A 369 -4.66 -11.56 19.18
C VAL A 369 -4.76 -13.08 19.29
N GLU A 370 -4.51 -13.60 20.49
CA GLU A 370 -4.47 -15.05 20.73
C GLU A 370 -5.81 -15.72 20.43
N ASP A 371 -6.93 -15.08 20.79
CA ASP A 371 -8.26 -15.63 20.52
C ASP A 371 -8.59 -15.61 19.03
N ALA A 372 -8.17 -14.54 18.33
CA ALA A 372 -8.32 -14.45 16.88
C ALA A 372 -7.49 -15.52 16.15
N VAL A 373 -6.26 -15.79 16.62
CA VAL A 373 -5.41 -16.85 16.05
C VAL A 373 -6.01 -18.24 16.30
N ARG A 374 -6.55 -18.50 17.51
CA ARG A 374 -7.24 -19.78 17.81
C ARG A 374 -8.45 -20.00 16.92
N ALA A 375 -9.27 -18.96 16.75
CA ALA A 375 -10.44 -19.02 15.86
C ALA A 375 -10.04 -19.29 14.41
N PHE A 376 -8.99 -18.64 13.91
CA PHE A 376 -8.48 -18.90 12.56
C PHE A 376 -7.97 -20.34 12.42
N ALA A 377 -7.20 -20.82 13.40
CA ALA A 377 -6.69 -22.19 13.39
C ALA A 377 -7.83 -23.22 13.36
N GLN A 378 -8.88 -22.99 14.13
CA GLN A 378 -10.09 -23.84 14.14
C GLN A 378 -10.80 -23.79 12.79
N GLU A 379 -11.04 -22.60 12.23
CA GLU A 379 -11.73 -22.43 10.94
C GLU A 379 -10.99 -23.11 9.78
N ARG A 380 -9.66 -23.04 9.80
CA ARG A 380 -8.80 -23.64 8.76
C ARG A 380 -8.43 -25.10 9.03
N GLY A 381 -8.88 -25.68 10.12
CA GLY A 381 -8.53 -27.05 10.50
C GLY A 381 -7.04 -27.26 10.74
N LEU A 382 -6.34 -26.24 11.25
CA LEU A 382 -4.92 -26.32 11.58
C LEU A 382 -4.71 -27.15 12.85
N GLY A 383 -3.44 -27.47 13.17
CA GLY A 383 -3.07 -28.24 14.33
C GLY A 383 -3.19 -27.47 15.66
N ASP A 384 -2.20 -27.65 16.54
CA ASP A 384 -2.17 -27.01 17.87
C ASP A 384 -2.08 -25.47 17.73
N ALA A 385 -3.16 -24.77 18.11
CA ALA A 385 -3.23 -23.30 18.06
C ALA A 385 -2.21 -22.63 19.00
N ASN A 386 -1.82 -23.26 20.10
CA ASN A 386 -0.80 -22.71 20.99
C ASN A 386 0.59 -22.81 20.35
N ALA A 387 0.88 -23.90 19.64
CA ALA A 387 2.09 -24.02 18.83
C ALA A 387 2.13 -22.95 17.71
N LEU A 388 0.98 -22.67 17.08
CA LEU A 388 0.88 -21.59 16.09
C LEU A 388 1.14 -20.22 16.73
N ILE A 389 0.55 -19.90 17.88
CA ILE A 389 0.76 -18.64 18.60
C ILE A 389 2.24 -18.47 18.96
N GLU A 390 2.89 -19.51 19.47
CA GLU A 390 4.32 -19.49 19.79
C GLU A 390 5.17 -19.24 18.54
N LEU A 391 4.89 -19.95 17.44
CA LEU A 391 5.55 -19.74 16.15
C LEU A 391 5.40 -18.29 15.67
N LEU A 392 4.20 -17.71 15.79
CA LEU A 392 3.95 -16.31 15.37
C LEU A 392 4.69 -15.30 16.27
N ARG A 393 4.86 -15.57 17.56
CA ARG A 393 5.69 -14.75 18.47
C ARG A 393 7.15 -14.75 18.02
N TYR A 394 7.69 -15.92 17.69
CA TYR A 394 9.06 -16.00 17.14
C TYR A 394 9.15 -15.31 15.78
N SER A 395 8.16 -15.44 14.93
CA SER A 395 8.11 -14.72 13.64
C SER A 395 8.13 -13.20 13.84
N ASP A 396 7.34 -12.66 14.76
CA ASP A 396 7.35 -11.21 15.04
C ASP A 396 8.72 -10.75 15.55
N GLU A 397 9.36 -11.50 16.46
CA GLU A 397 10.71 -11.24 16.95
C GLU A 397 11.72 -11.25 15.80
N VAL A 398 11.73 -12.29 14.97
CA VAL A 398 12.67 -12.46 13.86
C VAL A 398 12.51 -11.35 12.82
N VAL A 399 11.29 -11.00 12.45
CA VAL A 399 11.04 -9.92 11.49
C VAL A 399 11.52 -8.58 12.05
N ARG A 400 11.19 -8.28 13.31
CA ARG A 400 11.58 -7.01 13.96
C ARG A 400 13.09 -6.87 14.12
N GLU A 401 13.78 -7.94 14.48
CA GLU A 401 15.19 -7.84 14.88
C GLU A 401 16.16 -8.20 13.77
N LEU A 402 15.78 -9.04 12.80
CA LEU A 402 16.68 -9.48 11.74
C LEU A 402 16.38 -8.85 10.38
N LEU A 403 15.11 -8.69 10.00
CA LEU A 403 14.75 -7.97 8.78
C LEU A 403 14.98 -6.46 8.94
N TYR A 404 14.59 -5.92 10.09
CA TYR A 404 14.94 -4.57 10.54
C TYR A 404 16.22 -4.59 11.38
N VAL A 405 16.87 -3.46 11.53
CA VAL A 405 17.87 -3.22 12.54
C VAL A 405 17.23 -2.33 13.59
N GLU A 406 16.92 -2.86 14.77
CA GLU A 406 16.04 -2.20 15.73
C GLU A 406 16.46 -0.76 16.05
N GLU A 407 17.72 -0.56 16.44
CA GLU A 407 18.25 0.77 16.77
C GLU A 407 18.10 1.76 15.60
N PHE A 408 18.34 1.31 14.35
CA PHE A 408 18.09 2.11 13.16
C PHE A 408 16.58 2.33 12.95
N ALA A 409 15.76 1.29 13.11
CA ALA A 409 14.33 1.33 12.85
C ALA A 409 13.57 2.28 13.79
N GLN A 410 14.04 2.43 15.01
CA GLN A 410 13.50 3.37 15.99
C GLN A 410 13.80 4.84 15.65
N GLN A 411 14.76 5.11 14.76
CA GLN A 411 15.07 6.47 14.32
C GLN A 411 13.90 7.09 13.55
N LYS A 412 13.54 8.31 13.91
CA LYS A 412 12.52 9.09 13.19
C LYS A 412 13.19 10.02 12.19
N LEU A 413 13.69 9.43 11.12
CA LEU A 413 14.40 10.16 10.08
C LEU A 413 13.44 10.71 9.03
N PHE A 414 13.57 11.98 8.69
CA PHE A 414 12.82 12.63 7.63
C PHE A 414 13.78 13.29 6.64
N PHE A 415 13.45 13.15 5.36
CA PHE A 415 14.05 13.94 4.31
C PHE A 415 12.94 14.78 3.65
N ARG A 416 13.03 16.09 3.76
CA ARG A 416 11.97 17.02 3.35
C ARG A 416 10.59 16.58 3.86
N ARG A 417 9.75 16.04 2.97
CA ARG A 417 8.34 15.65 3.23
C ARG A 417 8.17 14.17 3.51
N VAL A 418 9.20 13.37 3.25
CA VAL A 418 9.15 11.92 3.37
C VAL A 418 9.79 11.48 4.67
N ARG A 419 9.14 10.57 5.39
CA ARG A 419 9.81 9.79 6.41
C ARG A 419 10.61 8.68 5.74
N ILE A 420 11.90 8.61 6.08
CA ILE A 420 12.78 7.54 5.58
C ILE A 420 12.27 6.20 6.12
N PRO A 421 12.17 5.16 5.27
CA PRO A 421 11.81 3.83 5.71
C PRO A 421 12.72 3.33 6.85
N PRO A 422 12.17 2.69 7.89
CA PRO A 422 12.96 2.20 9.02
C PRO A 422 13.76 0.92 8.69
N MET A 423 13.98 0.62 7.43
CA MET A 423 14.79 -0.49 6.93
C MET A 423 15.64 -0.03 5.75
N LEU A 424 16.84 -0.56 5.63
CA LEU A 424 17.80 -0.20 4.58
C LEU A 424 18.25 -1.39 3.73
N GLN A 425 18.18 -2.61 4.26
CA GLN A 425 18.74 -3.78 3.60
C GLN A 425 17.78 -4.49 2.68
N VAL A 426 16.48 -4.44 2.98
CA VAL A 426 15.45 -5.12 2.21
C VAL A 426 14.44 -4.10 1.72
N TYR A 427 14.15 -4.15 0.42
CA TYR A 427 13.13 -3.30 -0.16
C TYR A 427 12.39 -4.06 -1.26
N TRP A 428 11.13 -4.38 -1.02
CA TRP A 428 10.34 -5.33 -1.81
C TRP A 428 11.13 -6.64 -2.01
N GLY A 429 11.18 -7.18 -3.20
CA GLY A 429 11.93 -8.41 -3.51
C GLY A 429 13.47 -8.23 -3.66
N ASN A 430 14.09 -7.17 -3.11
CA ASN A 430 15.53 -6.93 -3.22
C ASN A 430 16.21 -6.93 -1.85
N ILE A 431 17.38 -7.57 -1.77
CA ILE A 431 18.30 -7.51 -0.62
C ILE A 431 19.58 -6.80 -1.06
N PHE A 432 19.99 -5.77 -0.31
CA PHE A 432 21.18 -4.97 -0.56
C PHE A 432 22.26 -5.26 0.47
N ILE A 433 23.37 -5.82 0.03
CA ILE A 433 24.55 -6.09 0.84
C ILE A 433 25.73 -5.34 0.22
N ASN A 434 25.93 -4.11 0.64
CA ASN A 434 26.93 -3.26 0.02
C ASN A 434 27.57 -2.27 1.00
N HIS A 435 28.68 -1.71 0.56
CA HIS A 435 29.49 -0.80 1.36
C HIS A 435 28.72 0.48 1.80
N SER A 436 27.81 0.99 0.97
CA SER A 436 27.01 2.18 1.31
C SER A 436 26.01 1.90 2.43
N VAL A 437 25.32 0.75 2.37
CA VAL A 437 24.41 0.29 3.44
C VAL A 437 25.21 0.06 4.73
N LYS A 438 26.37 -0.61 4.66
CA LYS A 438 27.27 -0.80 5.80
C LYS A 438 27.65 0.53 6.47
N LYS A 439 28.06 1.54 5.70
CA LYS A 439 28.42 2.86 6.25
C LYS A 439 27.24 3.57 6.91
N LEU A 440 26.06 3.51 6.28
CA LEU A 440 24.84 4.12 6.85
C LEU A 440 24.43 3.44 8.15
N LEU A 441 24.38 2.10 8.18
CA LEU A 441 24.04 1.37 9.39
C LEU A 441 25.01 1.66 10.52
N ARG A 442 26.33 1.63 10.25
CA ARG A 442 27.37 1.96 11.24
C ARG A 442 27.33 3.40 11.73
N TYR A 443 26.73 4.30 10.98
CA TYR A 443 26.53 5.68 11.45
C TYR A 443 25.43 5.77 12.49
N PHE A 444 24.31 5.06 12.29
CA PHE A 444 23.12 5.15 13.13
C PHE A 444 23.06 4.10 14.26
N VAL A 445 23.76 2.99 14.12
CA VAL A 445 23.79 1.90 15.10
C VAL A 445 25.04 2.05 15.96
N HIS A 446 24.82 2.25 17.26
CA HIS A 446 25.88 2.50 18.25
C HIS A 446 26.26 1.23 19.00
N GLU A 447 25.34 0.23 19.03
CA GLU A 447 25.54 -1.06 19.69
C GLU A 447 25.64 -2.22 18.67
N PRO A 448 26.76 -2.31 17.93
CA PRO A 448 26.93 -3.32 16.88
C PRO A 448 26.92 -4.75 17.42
N GLU A 449 27.43 -4.97 18.64
CA GLU A 449 27.42 -6.29 19.27
C GLU A 449 25.99 -6.77 19.60
N ALA A 450 25.12 -5.88 20.09
CA ALA A 450 23.72 -6.20 20.31
C ALA A 450 23.04 -6.61 19.00
N ALA A 451 23.35 -5.93 17.89
CA ALA A 451 22.83 -6.28 16.58
C ALA A 451 23.34 -7.62 16.05
N LEU A 452 24.56 -8.05 16.41
CA LEU A 452 25.11 -9.37 16.08
C LEU A 452 24.48 -10.48 16.93
N HIS A 453 24.36 -10.25 18.24
CA HIS A 453 23.70 -11.20 19.15
C HIS A 453 22.23 -11.42 18.78
N SER A 454 21.52 -10.35 18.42
CA SER A 454 20.14 -10.40 17.93
C SER A 454 20.04 -11.28 16.67
N ALA A 455 20.98 -11.16 15.72
CA ALA A 455 20.96 -11.99 14.53
C ALA A 455 21.17 -13.50 14.86
N ALA A 456 22.10 -13.82 15.75
CA ALA A 456 22.34 -15.20 16.18
C ALA A 456 21.11 -15.79 16.90
N ARG A 457 20.48 -15.03 17.82
CA ARG A 457 19.25 -15.42 18.51
C ARG A 457 18.11 -15.67 17.52
N CYS A 458 17.91 -14.80 16.55
CA CYS A 458 16.88 -14.94 15.52
C CYS A 458 17.07 -16.21 14.67
N MET A 459 18.32 -16.59 14.35
CA MET A 459 18.56 -17.85 13.65
C MET A 459 18.13 -19.06 14.49
N GLY A 460 18.36 -19.05 15.80
CA GLY A 460 17.83 -20.07 16.71
C GLY A 460 16.30 -20.10 16.76
N ARG A 461 15.64 -18.91 16.75
CA ARG A 461 14.17 -18.81 16.67
C ARG A 461 13.61 -19.41 15.39
N LEU A 462 14.27 -19.23 14.25
CA LEU A 462 13.86 -19.83 12.98
C LEU A 462 13.88 -21.36 13.03
N GLU A 463 14.89 -21.97 13.65
CA GLU A 463 14.89 -23.43 13.84
C GLU A 463 13.76 -23.91 14.78
N GLN A 464 13.47 -23.14 15.85
CA GLN A 464 12.33 -23.41 16.72
C GLN A 464 10.99 -23.31 15.98
N MET A 465 10.82 -22.31 15.10
CA MET A 465 9.63 -22.18 14.26
C MET A 465 9.46 -23.38 13.33
N ILE A 466 10.54 -23.86 12.70
CA ILE A 466 10.51 -25.05 11.85
C ILE A 466 10.09 -26.29 12.65
N ALA A 467 10.59 -26.45 13.87
CA ALA A 467 10.21 -27.55 14.76
C ALA A 467 8.74 -27.48 15.22
N LEU A 468 8.17 -26.28 15.38
CA LEU A 468 6.77 -26.07 15.75
C LEU A 468 5.80 -26.27 14.58
N ALA A 469 6.25 -26.08 13.34
CA ALA A 469 5.38 -26.07 12.16
C ALA A 469 4.51 -27.31 11.98
N PRO A 470 5.01 -28.57 12.15
CA PRO A 470 4.18 -29.76 12.03
C PRO A 470 3.06 -29.80 13.08
N ARG A 471 3.34 -29.39 14.32
CA ARG A 471 2.35 -29.31 15.40
C ARG A 471 1.30 -28.23 15.12
N ALA A 472 1.74 -27.08 14.62
CA ALA A 472 0.85 -25.98 14.25
C ALA A 472 0.02 -26.27 12.98
N GLY A 473 0.37 -27.30 12.21
CA GLY A 473 -0.32 -27.66 10.97
C GLY A 473 -0.05 -26.67 9.83
N VAL A 474 1.14 -26.02 9.80
CA VAL A 474 1.51 -25.02 8.80
C VAL A 474 2.66 -25.49 7.90
N PRO A 475 2.83 -24.93 6.68
CA PRO A 475 3.82 -25.40 5.72
C PRO A 475 5.27 -25.19 6.22
N VAL A 476 5.97 -26.30 6.50
CA VAL A 476 7.40 -26.30 6.90
C VAL A 476 8.26 -25.62 5.83
N ALA A 477 7.98 -25.85 4.56
CA ALA A 477 8.75 -25.30 3.44
C ALA A 477 8.76 -23.75 3.40
N ASP A 478 7.73 -23.10 3.92
CA ASP A 478 7.69 -21.62 4.01
C ASP A 478 8.64 -21.12 5.11
N LEU A 479 8.76 -21.87 6.21
CA LEU A 479 9.67 -21.53 7.30
C LEU A 479 11.14 -21.82 6.93
N GLU A 480 11.38 -22.90 6.20
CA GLU A 480 12.71 -23.15 5.62
C GLU A 480 13.12 -22.06 4.63
N TYR A 481 12.18 -21.61 3.79
CA TYR A 481 12.42 -20.47 2.90
C TYR A 481 12.72 -19.19 3.69
N MET A 482 11.98 -18.93 4.76
CA MET A 482 12.25 -17.80 5.66
C MET A 482 13.65 -17.95 6.28
N ARG A 483 13.99 -19.11 6.86
CA ARG A 483 15.32 -19.38 7.44
C ARG A 483 16.45 -19.10 6.45
N ASP A 484 16.35 -19.62 5.25
CA ASP A 484 17.41 -19.47 4.25
C ASP A 484 17.52 -18.01 3.75
N THR A 485 16.38 -17.31 3.63
CA THR A 485 16.37 -15.88 3.30
C THR A 485 16.99 -15.04 4.43
N PHE A 486 16.60 -15.32 5.66
CA PHE A 486 17.08 -14.60 6.84
C PHE A 486 18.51 -14.98 7.22
N GLY A 487 18.97 -16.17 6.86
CA GLY A 487 20.39 -16.55 6.94
C GLY A 487 21.30 -15.64 6.13
N LEU A 488 20.85 -15.20 4.94
CA LEU A 488 21.57 -14.19 4.17
C LEU A 488 21.58 -12.83 4.87
N LEU A 489 20.51 -12.47 5.59
CA LEU A 489 20.46 -11.22 6.36
C LEU A 489 21.34 -11.30 7.60
N ALA A 490 21.45 -12.45 8.25
CA ALA A 490 22.36 -12.67 9.37
C ALA A 490 23.83 -12.53 8.93
N LEU A 491 24.21 -13.13 7.81
CA LEU A 491 25.53 -12.94 7.21
C LEU A 491 25.78 -11.47 6.79
N ALA A 492 24.74 -10.80 6.24
CA ALA A 492 24.84 -9.38 5.94
C ALA A 492 25.00 -8.53 7.21
N ARG A 493 24.39 -8.94 8.33
CA ARG A 493 24.55 -8.29 9.63
C ARG A 493 25.99 -8.39 10.13
N GLU A 494 26.58 -9.57 10.02
CA GLU A 494 27.99 -9.80 10.31
C GLU A 494 28.86 -8.87 9.43
N TYR A 495 28.68 -8.86 8.11
CA TYR A 495 29.38 -7.95 7.21
C TYR A 495 29.23 -6.48 7.60
N ASN A 496 28.06 -6.05 8.00
CA ASN A 496 27.80 -4.64 8.31
C ASN A 496 28.52 -4.17 9.58
N PHE A 497 28.65 -5.02 10.59
CA PHE A 497 29.10 -4.62 11.93
C PHE A 497 30.48 -5.15 12.33
N THR A 498 31.06 -6.08 11.56
CA THR A 498 32.44 -6.51 11.75
C THR A 498 33.41 -5.85 10.76
N GLU A 499 34.68 -6.02 10.92
CA GLU A 499 35.67 -5.65 9.92
C GLU A 499 35.46 -6.47 8.64
N PHE A 500 35.77 -5.86 7.50
CA PHE A 500 35.67 -6.56 6.22
C PHE A 500 36.85 -7.51 6.04
N THR A 501 36.56 -8.76 5.77
CA THR A 501 37.55 -9.76 5.40
C THR A 501 37.13 -10.45 4.09
N PRO A 502 38.10 -10.97 3.30
CA PRO A 502 37.83 -11.75 2.09
C PRO A 502 36.96 -12.99 2.37
N GLU A 503 37.08 -13.57 3.56
CA GLU A 503 36.32 -14.76 3.99
C GLU A 503 34.83 -14.45 4.11
N ILE A 504 34.45 -13.30 4.68
CA ILE A 504 33.06 -12.90 4.79
C ILE A 504 32.44 -12.63 3.42
N GLU A 505 33.21 -12.06 2.48
CA GLU A 505 32.80 -11.90 1.10
C GLU A 505 32.54 -13.26 0.43
N THR A 506 33.47 -14.21 0.60
CA THR A 506 33.37 -15.55 0.05
C THR A 506 32.12 -16.27 0.56
N ARG A 507 31.92 -16.28 1.88
CA ARG A 507 30.71 -16.87 2.53
C ARG A 507 29.42 -16.26 1.98
N LEU A 508 29.35 -14.94 1.83
CA LEU A 508 28.19 -14.25 1.28
C LEU A 508 27.93 -14.63 -0.18
N ARG A 509 28.98 -14.75 -0.99
CA ARG A 509 28.85 -15.15 -2.40
C ARG A 509 28.41 -16.61 -2.54
N GLU A 510 28.91 -17.49 -1.70
CA GLU A 510 28.51 -18.91 -1.66
C GLU A 510 27.06 -19.06 -1.20
N ALA A 511 26.66 -18.41 -0.10
CA ALA A 511 25.28 -18.40 0.38
C ALA A 511 24.31 -17.87 -0.68
N LYS A 512 24.70 -16.82 -1.40
CA LYS A 512 23.91 -16.31 -2.53
C LYS A 512 23.76 -17.32 -3.67
N ARG A 513 24.84 -18.08 -4.01
CA ARG A 513 24.79 -19.11 -5.04
C ARG A 513 23.85 -20.24 -4.62
N ALA A 514 24.01 -20.78 -3.40
CA ALA A 514 23.17 -21.83 -2.84
C ALA A 514 21.69 -21.41 -2.81
N TYR A 515 21.40 -20.21 -2.33
CA TYR A 515 20.05 -19.66 -2.31
C TYR A 515 19.43 -19.54 -3.73
N LYS A 516 20.24 -19.14 -4.73
CA LYS A 516 19.77 -19.03 -6.11
C LYS A 516 19.50 -20.38 -6.77
N VAL A 517 20.21 -21.43 -6.37
CA VAL A 517 19.98 -22.79 -6.86
C VAL A 517 18.69 -23.35 -6.24
N LYS A 518 18.51 -23.14 -4.94
CA LYS A 518 17.39 -23.72 -4.19
C LYS A 518 16.03 -23.09 -4.55
N TYR A 519 15.98 -21.79 -4.81
CA TYR A 519 14.70 -21.09 -4.97
C TYR A 519 14.47 -20.54 -6.39
N PRO A 520 13.21 -20.59 -6.90
CA PRO A 520 12.87 -20.15 -8.24
C PRO A 520 12.92 -18.63 -8.41
N LYS A 521 12.91 -18.16 -9.64
CA LYS A 521 12.85 -16.72 -9.95
C LYS A 521 11.44 -16.13 -9.78
N ARG A 522 10.40 -16.97 -9.83
CA ARG A 522 8.98 -16.58 -9.82
C ARG A 522 8.16 -17.69 -9.17
N GLY A 523 6.93 -17.34 -8.78
CA GLY A 523 5.99 -18.28 -8.18
C GLY A 523 6.15 -18.37 -6.68
N LEU A 524 5.78 -19.50 -6.12
CA LEU A 524 5.86 -19.76 -4.67
C LEU A 524 7.33 -19.75 -4.21
N ARG A 525 7.57 -19.12 -3.08
CA ARG A 525 8.92 -19.00 -2.48
C ARG A 525 9.93 -18.44 -3.49
N ALA A 526 9.49 -17.43 -4.26
CA ALA A 526 10.35 -16.77 -5.24
C ALA A 526 11.54 -16.10 -4.54
N ARG A 527 12.74 -16.31 -5.12
CA ARG A 527 13.96 -15.80 -4.51
C ARG A 527 14.08 -14.29 -4.61
N TYR A 528 14.59 -13.67 -3.56
CA TYR A 528 15.00 -12.28 -3.57
C TYR A 528 16.12 -12.00 -4.59
N ARG A 529 16.13 -10.78 -5.11
CA ARG A 529 17.24 -10.26 -5.92
C ARG A 529 18.32 -9.74 -4.97
N ILE A 530 19.42 -10.49 -4.81
CA ILE A 530 20.50 -10.14 -3.90
C ILE A 530 21.54 -9.30 -4.64
N LYS A 531 21.69 -8.04 -4.25
CA LYS A 531 22.63 -7.07 -4.82
C LYS A 531 23.79 -6.85 -3.87
N MET A 532 24.98 -7.30 -4.29
CA MET A 532 26.21 -7.23 -3.51
C MET A 532 27.20 -6.27 -4.16
N GLY A 533 27.90 -5.49 -3.33
CA GLY A 533 28.98 -4.58 -3.76
C GLY A 533 29.88 -4.22 -2.59
N PHE A 534 31.02 -4.90 -2.49
CA PHE A 534 31.93 -4.80 -1.34
C PHE A 534 33.00 -3.73 -1.50
N GLN A 535 33.20 -3.23 -2.70
CA GLN A 535 34.23 -2.24 -2.97
C GLN A 535 34.04 -0.97 -2.13
N PRO A 536 35.09 -0.46 -1.50
CA PRO A 536 34.99 0.75 -0.70
C PRO A 536 34.51 1.92 -1.55
N PHE A 537 33.52 2.59 -1.07
CA PHE A 537 33.15 3.88 -1.61
C PHE A 537 34.13 4.92 -1.06
N TRP A 538 34.67 5.82 -1.91
CA TRP A 538 35.69 6.81 -1.52
C TRP A 538 35.23 7.77 -0.41
N LEU A 539 33.91 7.94 -0.21
CA LEU A 539 33.37 8.81 0.82
C LEU A 539 33.60 8.22 2.23
N HIS A 540 34.38 8.91 3.02
CA HIS A 540 34.62 8.54 4.41
C HIS A 540 33.31 8.64 5.25
N ARG A 541 33.20 7.82 6.32
CA ARG A 541 32.05 7.83 7.24
C ARG A 541 31.72 9.24 7.76
N ARG A 542 32.71 10.06 8.02
CA ARG A 542 32.58 11.46 8.46
C ARG A 542 31.75 12.32 7.48
N TYR A 543 31.99 12.17 6.17
CA TYR A 543 31.25 12.91 5.16
C TYR A 543 29.80 12.41 4.99
N ILE A 544 29.59 11.11 5.17
CA ILE A 544 28.24 10.54 5.22
C ILE A 544 27.49 11.10 6.42
N GLY A 545 28.10 11.12 7.62
CA GLY A 545 27.55 11.71 8.82
C GLY A 545 27.16 13.17 8.63
N TRP A 546 28.07 13.97 8.11
CA TRP A 546 27.78 15.37 7.79
C TRP A 546 26.64 15.53 6.79
N ALA A 547 26.59 14.75 5.72
CA ALA A 547 25.50 14.78 4.73
C ALA A 547 24.16 14.36 5.35
N VAL A 548 24.16 13.35 6.22
CA VAL A 548 22.98 12.90 6.95
C VAL A 548 22.46 14.00 7.88
N GLU A 549 23.33 14.63 8.66
CA GLU A 549 22.97 15.73 9.56
C GLU A 549 22.45 16.94 8.80
N LEU A 550 23.03 17.24 7.65
CA LEU A 550 22.61 18.36 6.81
C LEU A 550 21.27 18.09 6.12
N LEU A 551 21.06 16.90 5.56
CA LEU A 551 19.92 16.58 4.70
C LEU A 551 18.77 15.92 5.46
N MET A 552 19.07 15.09 6.48
CA MET A 552 18.06 14.37 7.26
C MET A 552 17.78 15.07 8.58
N ARG A 553 16.61 14.84 9.13
CA ARG A 553 16.22 15.30 10.47
C ARG A 553 15.63 14.13 11.25
N ARG A 554 15.93 14.06 12.54
CA ARG A 554 15.45 13.00 13.45
C ARG A 554 14.05 13.23 14.01
N ARG A 555 13.47 14.44 13.84
CA ARG A 555 12.16 14.81 14.41
C ARG A 555 11.29 15.48 13.35
N ARG A 556 9.97 15.47 13.56
CA ARG A 556 9.02 16.22 12.74
C ARG A 556 9.31 17.71 12.73
N GLY A 557 8.96 18.39 11.66
CA GLY A 557 9.12 19.82 11.48
C GLY A 557 10.07 20.15 10.32
N TYR A 558 9.98 21.39 9.82
CA TYR A 558 10.83 21.87 8.76
C TYR A 558 11.95 22.72 9.32
N ARG A 559 13.16 22.47 8.84
CA ARG A 559 14.31 23.35 9.07
C ARG A 559 14.38 24.40 7.95
N ILE A 560 15.13 25.48 8.19
CA ILE A 560 15.38 26.50 7.16
C ILE A 560 15.96 25.87 5.89
N ILE A 561 16.91 24.94 6.03
CA ILE A 561 17.54 24.24 4.90
C ILE A 561 16.55 23.47 4.02
N ASP A 562 15.46 22.97 4.58
CA ASP A 562 14.42 22.28 3.82
C ASP A 562 13.68 23.22 2.84
N ARG A 563 13.80 24.53 3.03
CA ARG A 563 13.20 25.60 2.21
C ARG A 563 14.20 26.25 1.27
N LEU A 564 15.49 25.98 1.42
CA LEU A 564 16.53 26.60 0.62
C LEU A 564 16.58 26.04 -0.82
N LEU A 565 16.97 26.89 -1.75
CA LEU A 565 17.18 26.55 -3.17
C LEU A 565 18.19 25.41 -3.38
N ILE A 566 19.11 25.18 -2.42
CA ILE A 566 20.14 24.13 -2.51
C ILE A 566 19.54 22.74 -2.77
N LEU A 567 18.37 22.44 -2.25
CA LEU A 567 17.70 21.17 -2.52
C LEU A 567 17.18 21.07 -3.96
N HIS A 568 16.84 22.17 -4.58
CA HIS A 568 16.49 22.21 -6.01
C HIS A 568 17.72 22.00 -6.88
N VAL A 569 18.86 22.59 -6.52
CA VAL A 569 20.14 22.38 -7.20
C VAL A 569 20.57 20.92 -7.08
N LEU A 570 20.48 20.32 -5.88
CA LEU A 570 20.77 18.90 -5.68
C LEU A 570 19.83 17.99 -6.48
N SER A 571 18.56 18.36 -6.61
CA SER A 571 17.60 17.66 -7.46
C SER A 571 18.01 17.71 -8.94
N MET A 572 18.43 18.87 -9.41
CA MET A 572 18.91 19.05 -10.78
C MET A 572 20.18 18.23 -11.04
N ILE A 573 21.14 18.28 -10.13
CA ILE A 573 22.36 17.47 -10.20
C ILE A 573 22.02 15.96 -10.21
N TYR A 574 21.13 15.52 -9.32
CA TYR A 574 20.67 14.15 -9.30
C TYR A 574 20.03 13.72 -10.63
N ARG A 575 19.18 14.57 -11.23
CA ARG A 575 18.54 14.27 -12.52
C ARG A 575 19.58 14.10 -13.63
N VAL A 576 20.59 14.98 -13.68
CA VAL A 576 21.68 14.86 -14.66
C VAL A 576 22.47 13.58 -14.46
N ILE A 577 22.78 13.21 -13.20
CA ILE A 577 23.43 11.94 -12.89
C ILE A 577 22.54 10.75 -13.25
N ALA A 578 21.25 10.82 -12.97
CA ALA A 578 20.28 9.75 -13.27
C ALA A 578 20.10 9.51 -14.78
N LEU A 579 20.27 10.55 -15.63
CA LEU A 579 20.24 10.40 -17.09
C LEU A 579 21.35 9.44 -17.59
N ARG A 580 22.51 9.44 -16.96
CA ARG A 580 23.63 8.54 -17.27
C ARG A 580 23.41 7.11 -16.73
N LYS A 581 22.33 6.85 -16.00
CA LYS A 581 21.98 5.55 -15.39
C LYS A 581 23.14 4.85 -14.69
N PRO A 582 23.87 5.51 -13.77
CA PRO A 582 25.02 4.90 -13.14
C PRO A 582 24.62 3.62 -12.39
N HIS A 583 25.48 2.61 -12.43
CA HIS A 583 25.22 1.28 -11.88
C HIS A 583 24.96 1.24 -10.36
N TRP A 584 25.42 2.24 -9.64
CA TRP A 584 25.24 2.35 -8.19
C TRP A 584 23.83 2.82 -7.78
N ILE A 585 23.05 3.42 -8.69
CA ILE A 585 21.64 3.74 -8.42
C ILE A 585 20.83 2.45 -8.58
N PRO A 586 20.12 2.00 -7.53
CA PRO A 586 19.27 0.81 -7.63
C PRO A 586 18.24 0.92 -8.75
N GLY A 587 17.97 -0.18 -9.48
CA GLY A 587 17.04 -0.19 -10.62
C GLY A 587 15.65 0.30 -10.24
N PHE A 588 15.11 -0.11 -9.07
CA PHE A 588 13.81 0.35 -8.60
C PHE A 588 13.75 1.87 -8.39
N ALA A 589 14.86 2.49 -7.96
CA ALA A 589 14.93 3.96 -7.79
C ALA A 589 14.94 4.70 -9.13
N LYS A 590 15.31 4.03 -10.22
CA LYS A 590 15.32 4.60 -11.58
C LYS A 590 13.98 4.43 -12.30
N GLU A 591 13.25 3.37 -11.98
CA GLU A 591 12.13 2.84 -12.77
C GLU A 591 10.77 3.03 -12.08
N SER A 592 10.75 3.24 -10.75
CA SER A 592 9.50 3.44 -10.04
C SER A 592 8.98 4.87 -10.18
N ALA A 593 7.68 5.03 -10.17
CA ALA A 593 7.01 6.32 -10.05
C ALA A 593 7.41 7.07 -8.77
N MET A 594 7.88 6.32 -7.77
CA MET A 594 8.40 6.80 -6.49
C MET A 594 9.92 6.96 -6.49
N GLY A 595 10.55 7.08 -7.66
CA GLY A 595 11.98 7.27 -7.79
C GLY A 595 12.51 8.43 -6.95
N VAL A 596 13.80 8.39 -6.64
CA VAL A 596 14.47 9.40 -5.78
C VAL A 596 14.23 10.83 -6.28
N ASP A 597 14.03 11.03 -7.57
CA ASP A 597 13.69 12.34 -8.16
C ASP A 597 12.36 12.92 -7.65
N VAL A 598 11.38 12.08 -7.32
CA VAL A 598 10.08 12.50 -6.77
C VAL A 598 10.26 13.15 -5.40
N VAL A 599 11.20 12.66 -4.60
CA VAL A 599 11.52 13.21 -3.28
C VAL A 599 12.08 14.63 -3.37
N PHE A 600 12.71 14.97 -4.50
CA PHE A 600 13.29 16.30 -4.73
C PHE A 600 12.31 17.29 -5.39
N ARG A 601 11.15 16.87 -5.84
CA ARG A 601 10.07 17.73 -6.37
C ARG A 601 9.22 18.43 -5.26
#